data_c777b570e7a51413c3b0f179c97ac4dd
#
_entry.id   c777b570e7a51413c3b0f179c97ac4dd
#
_cell.length_a   1.000
_cell.length_b   1.000
_cell.length_c   1.000
_cell.angle_alpha   90.00
_cell.angle_beta   90.00
_cell.angle_gamma   90.00
#
_symmetry.space_group_name_H-M   'P 1'
#
loop_
_entity.id
_entity.type
_entity.pdbx_description
1 polymer ?
#
loop_
_entity_poly.entity_id
_entity_poly.type
_entity_poly.pdbx_seq_one_letter_code
_entity_poly.pdbx_strand_id
1 'polypeptide(L)'
;MRKLVVTACLSLAVAGFFTQLSAAAFTGSLAAPSNSITADALRNYFSVSPGTDVQPGTSTGVASGNVDGLSIDLGTVPSARTFSNVFRITNVSSATRTATLSLSSVPQVTSAVFASSGGTSATLAAGASTTLSVATSTTVAGRGTGTLRLGLSGVSWLYRDYSFHVDEAPQAPGAPTGTQKPAGRIDLSWGATTTTTNLAGYDVYRSSGGAYTKLTASPQVALTYSDTATVDGTAYTYKIHAVSSGTPVLDSLDSPTVSVTADATAPGQATSITLTNGGGTGSAYVNSANASSISVAVALPAGSLTTDVVTLSATLGGTVTTTHAGSAGAGTVNFTGINVAGLGDGALTLSVISTDLAGNVSSVRTVTVTKDTVAPGAPTAVYTDITHTADQVAGTAEANASISVNKTSAPTASYATTAAANGSYSVLVSTVNGTPASPISVTYTVTATDAAGNTSAAATLNYSDSH
;
A
#
# COMPACT_ATOMS: atom_id res chain seq x y z
N MET A 1 -0.42 50.27 67.70
CA MET A 1 0.79 49.93 68.47
C MET A 1 1.28 48.49 68.32
N ARG A 2 0.45 47.49 68.08
CA ARG A 2 0.92 46.10 67.90
C ARG A 2 1.69 45.87 66.61
N LYS A 3 1.42 46.59 65.51
CA LYS A 3 2.14 46.47 64.23
C LYS A 3 3.57 47.05 64.25
N LEU A 4 3.78 48.09 65.06
CA LEU A 4 5.08 48.74 65.15
C LEU A 4 6.11 47.91 65.94
N VAL A 5 5.63 47.18 66.96
CA VAL A 5 6.52 46.34 67.78
C VAL A 5 6.99 45.10 67.03
N VAL A 6 6.13 44.53 66.20
CA VAL A 6 6.51 43.34 65.33
C VAL A 6 7.51 43.73 64.26
N THR A 7 7.37 44.90 63.65
CA THR A 7 8.29 45.39 62.65
C THR A 7 9.65 45.76 63.23
N ALA A 8 9.69 46.31 64.41
CA ALA A 8 10.94 46.63 65.05
C ALA A 8 11.71 45.40 65.58
N CYS A 9 11.00 44.38 66.10
CA CYS A 9 11.64 43.10 66.48
C CYS A 9 12.16 42.34 65.27
N LEU A 10 11.46 42.41 64.12
CA LEU A 10 11.89 41.74 62.91
C LEU A 10 13.12 42.40 62.27
N SER A 11 13.21 43.74 62.29
CA SER A 11 14.39 44.45 61.76
C SER A 11 15.64 44.33 62.66
N LEU A 12 15.48 44.13 63.97
CA LEU A 12 16.61 43.92 64.87
C LEU A 12 17.13 42.48 64.86
N ALA A 13 16.27 41.51 64.54
CA ALA A 13 16.64 40.10 64.41
C ALA A 13 17.43 39.83 63.13
N VAL A 14 17.25 40.62 62.08
CA VAL A 14 17.92 40.43 60.80
C VAL A 14 19.39 40.83 60.83
N ALA A 15 19.84 41.71 61.71
CA ALA A 15 21.19 42.23 61.70
C ALA A 15 22.25 41.44 62.55
N GLY A 16 21.84 40.55 63.44
CA GLY A 16 22.86 39.97 64.34
C GLY A 16 22.56 38.60 64.98
N PHE A 17 21.44 37.94 64.73
CA PHE A 17 21.04 36.79 65.52
C PHE A 17 20.85 35.48 64.80
N PHE A 18 21.06 35.45 63.50
CA PHE A 18 20.81 34.21 62.69
C PHE A 18 21.91 33.14 62.76
N THR A 19 22.98 33.34 63.51
CA THR A 19 24.05 32.31 63.62
C THR A 19 23.75 31.21 64.64
N GLN A 20 22.66 31.27 65.42
CA GLN A 20 22.35 30.29 66.45
C GLN A 20 20.88 29.92 66.68
N LEU A 21 19.94 30.17 65.75
CA LEU A 21 18.58 29.65 65.87
C LEU A 21 18.54 28.25 65.29
N SER A 22 18.64 27.24 66.17
CA SER A 22 18.22 25.87 65.87
C SER A 22 16.73 25.85 65.59
N ALA A 23 16.28 24.95 64.72
CA ALA A 23 14.88 24.78 64.29
C ALA A 23 13.85 24.61 65.44
N ALA A 24 14.30 24.48 66.67
CA ALA A 24 13.45 24.30 67.87
C ALA A 24 12.84 25.60 68.45
N ALA A 25 13.18 26.78 67.98
CA ALA A 25 12.75 28.02 68.51
C ALA A 25 11.45 28.64 67.88
N PHE A 26 10.93 28.02 66.88
CA PHE A 26 9.72 28.48 66.20
C PHE A 26 8.55 27.48 66.36
N THR A 27 7.96 27.41 67.55
CA THR A 27 6.72 26.64 67.82
C THR A 27 5.47 27.50 67.79
N GLY A 28 5.45 28.60 67.10
CA GLY A 28 4.26 29.46 66.96
C GLY A 28 3.82 29.45 65.50
N SER A 29 2.54 29.12 65.21
CA SER A 29 1.93 29.25 63.85
C SER A 29 1.87 30.75 63.48
N LEU A 30 2.91 31.25 62.87
CA LEU A 30 2.85 32.49 62.11
C LEU A 30 2.21 32.14 60.77
N ALA A 31 0.92 32.44 60.63
CA ALA A 31 0.31 32.58 59.34
C ALA A 31 0.96 33.78 58.63
N ALA A 32 2.08 33.58 58.01
CA ALA A 32 2.74 34.60 57.21
C ALA A 32 2.12 34.62 55.83
N PRO A 33 1.45 35.68 55.39
CA PRO A 33 1.11 35.87 54.02
C PRO A 33 2.38 36.36 53.33
N SER A 34 3.04 35.52 52.62
CA SER A 34 3.87 35.78 51.47
C SER A 34 5.17 34.98 51.45
N ASN A 35 5.41 34.41 50.32
CA ASN A 35 6.55 33.58 49.90
C ASN A 35 7.94 34.26 50.01
N SER A 36 8.04 35.52 50.35
CA SER A 36 9.29 36.29 50.30
C SER A 36 10.31 35.95 51.41
N ILE A 37 9.85 35.50 52.60
CA ILE A 37 10.78 35.14 53.68
C ILE A 37 11.36 33.74 53.50
N THR A 38 10.63 32.85 52.86
CA THR A 38 11.06 31.45 52.59
C THR A 38 12.10 31.33 51.50
N ALA A 39 12.06 32.20 50.49
CA ALA A 39 12.98 32.16 49.37
C ALA A 39 14.43 32.51 49.76
N ASP A 40 14.62 33.49 50.67
CA ASP A 40 15.94 33.90 51.15
C ASP A 40 16.58 32.89 52.11
N ALA A 41 15.78 32.20 52.92
CA ALA A 41 16.29 31.22 53.86
C ALA A 41 16.87 29.96 53.20
N LEU A 42 16.35 29.53 52.07
CA LEU A 42 16.88 28.36 51.35
C LEU A 42 18.31 28.57 50.83
N ARG A 43 18.70 29.84 50.55
CA ARG A 43 20.07 30.21 50.10
C ARG A 43 21.14 29.95 51.16
N ASN A 44 20.80 29.90 52.41
CA ASN A 44 21.73 29.54 53.47
C ASN A 44 22.09 28.05 53.46
N TYR A 45 21.36 27.24 52.69
CA TYR A 45 21.55 25.81 52.58
C TYR A 45 21.96 25.39 51.19
N PHE A 46 21.32 25.94 50.14
CA PHE A 46 21.59 25.58 48.76
C PHE A 46 21.77 26.80 47.87
N SER A 47 22.84 26.80 47.09
CA SER A 47 22.95 27.66 45.91
C SER A 47 22.48 26.91 44.65
N VAL A 48 21.82 27.65 43.76
CA VAL A 48 21.37 27.13 42.45
C VAL A 48 22.07 27.93 41.36
N SER A 49 22.65 27.24 40.41
CA SER A 49 23.29 27.86 39.24
C SER A 49 22.77 27.19 37.98
N PRO A 50 22.79 27.90 36.84
CA PRO A 50 22.43 27.30 35.55
C PRO A 50 23.22 26.04 35.26
N GLY A 51 22.59 25.03 34.63
CA GLY A 51 23.23 23.84 34.14
C GLY A 51 23.89 24.07 32.78
N THR A 52 24.58 23.05 32.30
CA THR A 52 25.28 23.09 31.01
C THR A 52 24.46 22.53 29.86
N ASP A 53 23.29 21.96 30.14
CA ASP A 53 22.42 21.33 29.12
C ASP A 53 21.54 22.37 28.41
N VAL A 54 22.13 23.51 28.10
CA VAL A 54 21.54 24.61 27.36
C VAL A 54 21.90 24.39 25.91
N GLN A 55 20.94 24.06 25.06
CA GLN A 55 21.19 23.89 23.61
C GLN A 55 21.55 25.23 22.98
N PRO A 56 22.66 25.33 22.21
CA PRO A 56 22.93 26.52 21.39
C PRO A 56 21.84 26.68 20.33
N GLY A 57 21.14 27.80 20.32
CA GLY A 57 20.17 28.15 19.30
C GLY A 57 18.70 27.90 19.60
N THR A 58 18.36 27.31 20.75
CA THR A 58 17.00 27.34 21.32
C THR A 58 17.02 28.24 22.54
N SER A 59 16.00 29.07 22.73
CA SER A 59 15.87 29.98 23.90
C SER A 59 15.57 29.17 25.18
N THR A 60 16.46 28.26 25.52
CA THR A 60 16.45 27.51 26.77
C THR A 60 17.24 28.28 27.79
N GLY A 61 16.62 29.33 28.29
CA GLY A 61 17.22 30.12 29.33
C GLY A 61 16.81 29.58 30.71
N VAL A 62 17.74 29.01 31.44
CA VAL A 62 17.69 29.27 32.90
C VAL A 62 18.06 30.74 33.01
N ALA A 63 17.06 31.61 33.16
CA ALA A 63 17.28 33.03 33.18
C ALA A 63 18.26 33.36 34.31
N SER A 64 19.46 33.76 33.92
CA SER A 64 20.44 34.36 34.81
C SER A 64 19.97 35.79 35.09
N GLY A 65 19.12 35.97 36.04
CA GLY A 65 18.71 37.30 36.37
C GLY A 65 17.86 37.28 37.61
N ASN A 66 18.28 37.94 38.61
CA ASN A 66 17.61 38.18 39.85
C ASN A 66 17.02 36.95 40.57
N VAL A 67 17.42 36.81 41.76
CA VAL A 67 17.17 35.70 42.65
C VAL A 67 15.70 35.44 42.97
N ASP A 68 14.81 36.30 42.53
CA ASP A 68 13.38 36.32 42.86
C ASP A 68 12.47 35.95 41.67
N GLY A 69 13.04 35.51 40.50
CA GLY A 69 12.27 35.24 39.31
C GLY A 69 12.89 34.15 38.38
N LEU A 70 13.54 33.13 38.96
CA LEU A 70 14.09 32.03 38.18
C LEU A 70 12.98 31.21 37.50
N SER A 71 13.03 31.11 36.19
CA SER A 71 12.20 30.22 35.42
C SER A 71 13.07 29.14 34.77
N ILE A 72 12.53 27.95 34.67
CA ILE A 72 13.09 26.85 33.93
C ILE A 72 12.31 26.77 32.61
N ASP A 73 12.93 27.20 31.55
CA ASP A 73 12.34 27.13 30.20
C ASP A 73 13.18 26.17 29.35
N LEU A 74 12.62 25.01 29.00
CA LEU A 74 13.26 24.03 28.13
C LEU A 74 13.06 24.37 26.65
N GLY A 75 12.23 25.39 26.36
CA GLY A 75 11.91 25.82 25.00
C GLY A 75 11.17 24.75 24.20
N THR A 76 11.32 24.79 22.87
CA THR A 76 10.75 23.79 21.96
C THR A 76 11.65 22.57 21.90
N VAL A 77 11.10 21.42 22.25
CA VAL A 77 11.75 20.10 22.23
C VAL A 77 11.22 19.34 21.02
N PRO A 78 12.03 19.16 19.95
CA PRO A 78 11.56 18.58 18.68
C PRO A 78 11.34 17.07 18.75
N SER A 79 11.88 16.41 19.78
CA SER A 79 11.64 14.99 20.12
C SER A 79 11.93 14.75 21.56
N ALA A 80 11.22 13.81 22.19
CA ALA A 80 11.40 13.46 23.59
C ALA A 80 12.87 13.12 23.93
N ARG A 81 13.38 13.73 24.97
CA ARG A 81 14.78 13.60 25.41
C ARG A 81 14.94 13.81 26.91
N THR A 82 16.13 13.46 27.40
CA THR A 82 16.54 13.76 28.76
C THR A 82 17.53 14.92 28.76
N PHE A 83 17.21 15.95 29.54
CA PHE A 83 18.11 17.04 29.91
C PHE A 83 18.83 16.65 31.20
N SER A 84 20.12 16.34 31.14
CA SER A 84 20.86 15.75 32.26
C SER A 84 21.34 16.79 33.29
N ASN A 85 21.42 18.07 32.91
CA ASN A 85 21.95 19.14 33.71
C ASN A 85 21.19 20.45 33.47
N VAL A 86 19.93 20.49 33.88
CA VAL A 86 19.05 21.67 33.75
C VAL A 86 19.51 22.79 34.68
N PHE A 87 19.81 22.46 35.91
CA PHE A 87 20.53 23.34 36.83
C PHE A 87 21.36 22.52 37.85
N ARG A 88 22.33 23.19 38.47
CA ARG A 88 23.18 22.62 39.51
C ARG A 88 22.76 23.15 40.85
N ILE A 89 22.67 22.27 41.87
CA ILE A 89 22.41 22.59 43.24
C ILE A 89 23.65 22.26 44.05
N THR A 90 24.15 23.20 44.88
CA THR A 90 25.30 23.01 45.75
C THR A 90 24.86 23.26 47.20
N ASN A 91 25.22 22.34 48.08
CA ASN A 91 25.06 22.57 49.56
C ASN A 91 26.14 23.56 50.04
N VAL A 92 25.73 24.77 50.35
CA VAL A 92 26.61 25.85 50.81
C VAL A 92 26.69 25.91 52.35
N SER A 93 25.94 25.06 53.06
CA SER A 93 26.00 24.98 54.52
C SER A 93 27.17 24.15 54.99
N SER A 94 27.53 24.29 56.27
CA SER A 94 28.63 23.54 56.90
C SER A 94 28.28 22.08 57.28
N ALA A 95 27.07 21.64 57.05
CA ALA A 95 26.56 20.31 57.41
C ALA A 95 25.94 19.59 56.20
N THR A 96 25.93 18.26 56.27
CA THR A 96 25.19 17.45 55.29
C THR A 96 23.71 17.81 55.27
N ARG A 97 23.15 18.03 54.10
CA ARG A 97 21.73 18.42 53.88
C ARG A 97 21.08 17.57 52.81
N THR A 98 19.81 17.30 52.94
CA THR A 98 19.03 16.61 51.92
C THR A 98 18.10 17.60 51.23
N ALA A 99 18.38 17.84 49.95
CA ALA A 99 17.51 18.59 49.07
C ALA A 99 16.32 17.72 48.64
N THR A 100 15.15 18.32 48.48
CA THR A 100 13.94 17.67 47.95
C THR A 100 13.45 18.41 46.72
N LEU A 101 12.87 17.67 45.78
CA LEU A 101 12.34 18.18 44.54
C LEU A 101 10.91 17.70 44.33
N SER A 102 10.04 18.59 43.89
CA SER A 102 8.72 18.23 43.38
C SER A 102 8.40 19.06 42.16
N LEU A 103 7.82 18.45 41.13
CA LEU A 103 7.28 19.11 39.95
C LEU A 103 5.75 19.00 40.03
N SER A 104 5.03 20.10 39.85
CA SER A 104 3.59 20.04 39.63
C SER A 104 3.30 19.20 38.37
N SER A 105 2.09 18.66 38.25
CA SER A 105 1.76 17.81 37.08
C SER A 105 1.97 18.56 35.77
N VAL A 106 2.98 18.15 35.00
CA VAL A 106 3.28 18.62 33.65
C VAL A 106 3.29 17.38 32.78
N PRO A 107 2.22 17.09 32.00
CA PRO A 107 2.09 15.85 31.23
C PRO A 107 3.21 15.63 30.22
N GLN A 108 3.86 16.71 29.75
CA GLN A 108 5.00 16.68 28.84
C GLN A 108 6.30 16.20 29.51
N VAL A 109 6.32 16.03 30.83
CA VAL A 109 7.49 15.58 31.61
C VAL A 109 7.22 14.21 32.21
N THR A 110 8.10 13.26 31.96
CA THR A 110 8.02 11.90 32.52
C THR A 110 8.79 11.77 33.83
N SER A 111 9.84 12.56 34.01
CA SER A 111 10.60 12.59 35.25
C SER A 111 11.32 13.92 35.44
N ALA A 112 11.44 14.32 36.72
CA ALA A 112 12.34 15.40 37.19
C ALA A 112 13.04 14.89 38.45
N VAL A 113 14.35 14.63 38.37
CA VAL A 113 15.09 13.95 39.44
C VAL A 113 16.49 14.54 39.62
N PHE A 114 17.10 14.34 40.79
CA PHE A 114 18.49 14.65 41.01
C PHE A 114 19.39 13.57 40.36
N ALA A 115 20.37 13.99 39.59
CA ALA A 115 21.26 13.07 38.88
C ALA A 115 22.09 12.18 39.82
N SER A 116 22.46 12.69 41.02
CA SER A 116 23.22 11.94 42.01
C SER A 116 22.46 10.80 42.70
N SER A 117 21.14 10.87 42.75
CA SER A 117 20.30 9.88 43.43
C SER A 117 19.33 9.14 42.52
N GLY A 118 19.11 9.66 41.32
CA GLY A 118 18.04 9.18 40.41
C GLY A 118 16.62 9.39 40.94
N GLY A 119 16.46 10.15 42.01
CA GLY A 119 15.17 10.38 42.70
C GLY A 119 14.89 11.84 42.98
N THR A 120 13.79 12.10 43.68
CA THR A 120 13.32 13.45 44.06
C THR A 120 13.95 13.95 45.36
N SER A 121 14.91 13.25 45.93
CA SER A 121 15.72 13.70 47.06
C SER A 121 17.19 13.38 46.87
N ALA A 122 18.09 14.28 47.27
CA ALA A 122 19.53 14.11 47.23
C ALA A 122 20.18 14.59 48.51
N THR A 123 20.96 13.71 49.18
CA THR A 123 21.75 14.06 50.35
C THR A 123 23.14 14.53 49.91
N LEU A 124 23.47 15.78 50.28
CA LEU A 124 24.67 16.44 49.85
C LEU A 124 25.51 16.80 51.09
N ALA A 125 26.78 16.36 51.14
CA ALA A 125 27.76 16.83 52.10
C ALA A 125 27.98 18.34 51.95
N ALA A 126 28.63 18.98 52.95
CA ALA A 126 29.04 20.37 52.82
C ALA A 126 29.91 20.60 51.57
N GLY A 127 29.55 21.56 50.74
CA GLY A 127 30.23 21.87 49.46
C GLY A 127 29.91 20.92 48.30
N ALA A 128 29.20 19.82 48.54
CA ALA A 128 28.81 18.88 47.46
C ALA A 128 27.68 19.41 46.59
N SER A 129 27.65 18.97 45.33
CA SER A 129 26.69 19.38 44.32
C SER A 129 26.00 18.20 43.64
N THR A 130 24.80 18.44 43.13
CA THR A 130 24.11 17.57 42.18
C THR A 130 23.43 18.39 41.08
N THR A 131 22.99 17.76 40.03
CA THR A 131 22.25 18.42 38.93
C THR A 131 20.81 17.92 38.84
N LEU A 132 19.93 18.76 38.30
CA LEU A 132 18.57 18.37 37.95
C LEU A 132 18.58 17.72 36.57
N SER A 133 18.02 16.53 36.46
CA SER A 133 17.69 15.86 35.22
C SER A 133 16.19 15.88 34.99
N VAL A 134 15.78 16.23 33.77
CA VAL A 134 14.36 16.27 33.34
C VAL A 134 14.23 15.46 32.05
N ALA A 135 13.33 14.49 32.03
CA ALA A 135 12.99 13.73 30.82
C ALA A 135 11.60 14.14 30.31
N THR A 136 11.49 14.36 28.99
CA THR A 136 10.23 14.73 28.36
C THR A 136 9.50 13.51 27.80
N SER A 137 8.24 13.69 27.40
CA SER A 137 7.31 12.62 27.05
C SER A 137 7.36 12.28 25.56
N THR A 138 7.26 10.99 25.23
CA THR A 138 7.07 10.54 23.84
C THR A 138 5.60 10.53 23.42
N THR A 139 4.66 10.62 24.36
CA THR A 139 3.22 10.41 24.11
C THR A 139 2.38 11.67 24.21
N VAL A 140 2.90 12.75 24.80
CA VAL A 140 2.16 14.01 25.05
C VAL A 140 2.88 15.17 24.37
N ALA A 141 2.23 15.80 23.41
CA ALA A 141 2.74 17.00 22.74
C ALA A 141 2.14 18.28 23.34
N GLY A 142 2.64 19.43 22.85
CA GLY A 142 2.14 20.76 23.18
C GLY A 142 2.83 21.40 24.37
N ARG A 143 2.24 22.51 24.82
CA ARG A 143 2.79 23.32 25.91
C ARG A 143 2.56 22.69 27.27
N GLY A 144 3.63 22.53 28.05
CA GLY A 144 3.63 22.16 29.45
C GLY A 144 4.11 23.31 30.31
N THR A 145 3.31 23.70 31.28
CA THR A 145 3.67 24.72 32.29
C THR A 145 3.39 24.19 33.67
N GLY A 146 4.23 24.56 34.62
CA GLY A 146 4.08 24.12 36.00
C GLY A 146 5.01 24.86 36.97
N THR A 147 5.14 24.29 38.16
CA THR A 147 6.06 24.77 39.16
C THR A 147 6.97 23.64 39.62
N LEU A 148 8.27 23.88 39.54
CA LEU A 148 9.28 23.02 40.16
C LEU A 148 9.65 23.58 41.50
N ARG A 149 9.43 22.80 42.58
CA ARG A 149 9.76 23.17 43.95
C ARG A 149 11.05 22.48 44.41
N LEU A 150 12.02 23.25 44.84
CA LEU A 150 13.20 22.80 45.55
C LEU A 150 13.05 23.11 47.03
N GLY A 151 13.22 22.12 47.91
CA GLY A 151 13.07 22.27 49.36
C GLY A 151 14.21 21.61 50.13
N LEU A 152 14.19 21.83 51.44
CA LEU A 152 15.04 21.17 52.42
C LEU A 152 14.23 20.09 53.15
N SER A 153 14.74 18.84 53.12
CA SER A 153 14.09 17.72 53.80
C SER A 153 13.91 17.97 55.29
N GLY A 154 12.74 17.62 55.81
CA GLY A 154 12.36 17.83 57.20
C GLY A 154 11.91 19.24 57.55
N VAL A 155 11.89 20.17 56.58
CA VAL A 155 11.49 21.57 56.79
C VAL A 155 10.50 21.99 55.70
N SER A 156 9.22 21.66 55.86
CA SER A 156 8.19 21.78 54.81
C SER A 156 7.91 23.22 54.36
N TRP A 157 8.26 24.21 55.16
CA TRP A 157 8.08 25.63 54.85
C TRP A 157 9.30 26.26 54.17
N LEU A 158 10.43 25.54 54.09
CA LEU A 158 11.68 26.02 53.51
C LEU A 158 11.85 25.47 52.11
N TYR A 159 11.31 26.16 51.13
CA TYR A 159 11.38 25.80 49.69
C TYR A 159 11.49 27.04 48.81
N ARG A 160 11.80 26.76 47.53
CA ARG A 160 11.77 27.74 46.48
C ARG A 160 11.06 27.15 45.27
N ASP A 161 10.16 27.96 44.70
CA ASP A 161 9.42 27.61 43.51
C ASP A 161 10.04 28.27 42.28
N TYR A 162 10.17 27.48 41.22
CA TYR A 162 10.61 27.90 39.89
C TYR A 162 9.47 27.68 38.93
N SER A 163 9.11 28.68 38.11
CA SER A 163 8.19 28.45 37.00
C SER A 163 8.85 27.53 36.01
N PHE A 164 8.10 26.55 35.51
CA PHE A 164 8.56 25.53 34.57
C PHE A 164 7.77 25.63 33.28
N HIS A 165 8.48 25.58 32.13
CA HIS A 165 7.90 25.61 30.79
C HIS A 165 8.63 24.65 29.87
N VAL A 166 7.85 23.97 29.01
CA VAL A 166 8.35 23.13 27.90
C VAL A 166 7.31 23.14 26.78
N ASP A 167 7.76 23.26 25.55
CA ASP A 167 6.95 23.05 24.33
C ASP A 167 7.42 21.76 23.66
N GLU A 168 6.71 20.64 23.89
CA GLU A 168 7.04 19.32 23.33
C GLU A 168 6.39 19.12 21.96
N ALA A 169 7.20 18.94 20.92
CA ALA A 169 6.70 18.57 19.60
C ALA A 169 6.25 17.10 19.57
N PRO A 170 5.29 16.73 18.70
CA PRO A 170 4.96 15.32 18.51
C PRO A 170 6.19 14.52 18.03
N GLN A 171 6.20 13.23 18.32
CA GLN A 171 7.22 12.35 17.75
C GLN A 171 6.99 12.16 16.23
N ALA A 172 8.07 11.96 15.49
CA ALA A 172 7.98 11.73 14.05
C ALA A 172 7.12 10.49 13.72
N PRO A 173 6.30 10.52 12.67
CA PRO A 173 5.55 9.36 12.21
C PRO A 173 6.48 8.27 11.66
N GLY A 174 5.95 7.04 11.52
CA GLY A 174 6.62 5.95 10.82
C GLY A 174 6.87 6.27 9.34
N ALA A 175 7.77 5.49 8.71
CA ALA A 175 8.10 5.64 7.30
C ALA A 175 6.84 5.48 6.43
N PRO A 176 6.56 6.40 5.49
CA PRO A 176 5.49 6.21 4.54
C PRO A 176 5.82 5.13 3.51
N THR A 177 4.78 4.48 3.00
CA THR A 177 4.81 3.66 1.78
C THR A 177 4.02 4.37 0.71
N GLY A 178 4.40 4.17 -0.56
CA GLY A 178 3.71 4.78 -1.69
C GLY A 178 3.45 3.75 -2.79
N THR A 179 2.27 3.81 -3.40
CA THR A 179 1.84 2.92 -4.47
C THR A 179 1.35 3.73 -5.65
N GLN A 180 1.85 3.42 -6.83
CA GLN A 180 1.33 3.93 -8.10
C GLN A 180 -0.11 3.47 -8.30
N LYS A 181 -0.94 4.32 -8.91
CA LYS A 181 -2.33 4.06 -9.26
C LYS A 181 -2.62 4.64 -10.65
N PRO A 182 -3.70 4.18 -11.32
CA PRO A 182 -4.07 4.68 -12.63
C PRO A 182 -4.18 6.21 -12.69
N ALA A 183 -3.93 6.75 -13.87
CA ALA A 183 -3.95 8.19 -14.14
C ALA A 183 -2.93 9.00 -13.33
N GLY A 184 -1.81 8.37 -12.97
CA GLY A 184 -0.70 9.01 -12.27
C GLY A 184 -0.90 9.21 -10.77
N ARG A 185 -2.05 8.84 -10.19
CA ARG A 185 -2.31 8.96 -8.76
C ARG A 185 -1.28 8.18 -7.95
N ILE A 186 -0.86 8.75 -6.81
CA ILE A 186 0.00 8.08 -5.84
C ILE A 186 -0.75 7.98 -4.52
N ASP A 187 -0.96 6.75 -4.04
CA ASP A 187 -1.55 6.49 -2.74
C ASP A 187 -0.44 6.25 -1.72
N LEU A 188 -0.49 7.02 -0.62
CA LEU A 188 0.43 6.94 0.51
C LEU A 188 -0.24 6.32 1.72
N SER A 189 0.54 5.59 2.53
CA SER A 189 0.15 5.18 3.88
C SER A 189 1.36 5.19 4.80
N TRP A 190 1.16 5.44 6.10
CA TRP A 190 2.24 5.53 7.08
C TRP A 190 1.83 5.00 8.46
N GLY A 191 2.83 4.73 9.31
CA GLY A 191 2.60 4.37 10.70
C GLY A 191 2.29 5.60 11.55
N ALA A 192 1.37 5.46 12.49
CA ALA A 192 1.05 6.52 13.44
C ALA A 192 2.28 6.92 14.27
N THR A 193 2.33 8.19 14.70
CA THR A 193 3.26 8.62 15.74
C THR A 193 2.96 7.95 17.08
N THR A 194 3.96 7.86 17.96
CA THR A 194 3.76 7.43 19.36
C THR A 194 3.05 8.48 20.21
N THR A 195 2.99 9.72 19.73
CA THR A 195 2.25 10.79 20.40
C THR A 195 0.75 10.58 20.26
N THR A 196 0.04 10.46 21.38
CA THR A 196 -1.41 10.19 21.42
C THR A 196 -2.23 11.33 22.01
N THR A 197 -1.59 12.21 22.79
CA THR A 197 -2.26 13.33 23.46
C THR A 197 -1.85 14.65 22.82
N ASN A 198 -2.82 15.53 22.59
CA ASN A 198 -2.65 16.83 21.92
C ASN A 198 -2.12 16.69 20.48
N LEU A 199 -2.50 15.63 19.78
CA LEU A 199 -2.23 15.44 18.35
C LEU A 199 -3.39 16.00 17.53
N ALA A 200 -3.12 16.91 16.60
CA ALA A 200 -4.10 17.40 15.62
C ALA A 200 -4.23 16.44 14.43
N GLY A 201 -3.14 15.78 14.05
CA GLY A 201 -3.09 14.89 12.90
C GLY A 201 -1.75 14.94 12.19
N TYR A 202 -1.78 14.76 10.87
CA TYR A 202 -0.60 14.63 10.04
C TYR A 202 -0.64 15.60 8.85
N ASP A 203 0.49 16.16 8.52
CA ASP A 203 0.72 16.93 7.30
C ASP A 203 1.59 16.13 6.32
N VAL A 204 1.18 16.13 5.06
CA VAL A 204 1.89 15.46 3.96
C VAL A 204 2.66 16.49 3.15
N TYR A 205 3.92 16.20 2.89
CA TYR A 205 4.81 17.04 2.08
C TYR A 205 5.33 16.27 0.88
N ARG A 206 5.44 16.94 -0.25
CA ARG A 206 5.93 16.41 -1.53
C ARG A 206 7.06 17.25 -2.10
N SER A 207 8.04 16.61 -2.72
CA SER A 207 9.08 17.21 -3.55
C SER A 207 9.20 16.48 -4.88
N SER A 208 9.52 17.18 -5.95
CA SER A 208 9.91 16.63 -7.26
C SER A 208 11.39 16.95 -7.58
N GLY A 209 12.25 16.91 -6.55
CA GLY A 209 13.69 17.20 -6.68
C GLY A 209 14.12 18.59 -6.18
N GLY A 210 13.19 19.38 -5.60
CA GLY A 210 13.44 20.70 -5.01
C GLY A 210 12.95 20.79 -3.56
N ALA A 211 12.50 21.98 -3.16
CA ALA A 211 11.90 22.21 -1.86
C ALA A 211 10.60 21.39 -1.69
N TYR A 212 10.35 20.93 -0.46
CA TYR A 212 9.09 20.26 -0.14
C TYR A 212 7.92 21.24 -0.10
N THR A 213 6.81 20.85 -0.69
CA THR A 213 5.53 21.58 -0.65
C THR A 213 4.53 20.80 0.18
N LYS A 214 3.86 21.49 1.10
CA LYS A 214 2.77 20.91 1.89
C LYS A 214 1.55 20.66 0.99
N LEU A 215 0.99 19.45 1.05
CA LEU A 215 -0.18 19.04 0.26
C LEU A 215 -1.50 19.15 1.03
N THR A 216 -1.45 18.97 2.35
CA THR A 216 -2.63 19.04 3.22
C THR A 216 -2.93 20.50 3.59
N ALA A 217 -4.18 20.94 3.43
CA ALA A 217 -4.59 22.28 3.83
C ALA A 217 -4.63 22.44 5.36
N SER A 218 -4.99 21.36 6.06
CA SER A 218 -4.99 21.22 7.52
C SER A 218 -4.54 19.81 7.89
N PRO A 219 -4.02 19.59 9.12
CA PRO A 219 -3.64 18.25 9.56
C PRO A 219 -4.80 17.27 9.47
N GLN A 220 -4.55 16.06 8.95
CA GLN A 220 -5.55 15.00 8.80
C GLN A 220 -5.31 13.88 9.80
N VAL A 221 -6.39 13.25 10.29
CA VAL A 221 -6.31 12.13 11.23
C VAL A 221 -6.01 10.81 10.52
N ALA A 222 -6.41 10.69 9.26
CA ALA A 222 -6.15 9.50 8.44
C ALA A 222 -4.66 9.25 8.27
N LEU A 223 -4.27 7.96 8.27
CA LEU A 223 -2.90 7.49 8.01
C LEU A 223 -2.65 7.17 6.54
N THR A 224 -3.47 7.72 5.65
CA THR A 224 -3.40 7.54 4.20
C THR A 224 -3.65 8.88 3.50
N TYR A 225 -3.05 9.06 2.32
CA TYR A 225 -3.26 10.22 1.47
C TYR A 225 -3.19 9.82 0.00
N SER A 226 -4.07 10.37 -0.83
CA SER A 226 -4.04 10.17 -2.29
C SER A 226 -3.61 11.46 -2.97
N ASP A 227 -2.44 11.46 -3.57
CA ASP A 227 -1.94 12.55 -4.39
C ASP A 227 -2.41 12.36 -5.84
N THR A 228 -3.32 13.23 -6.28
CA THR A 228 -3.87 13.24 -7.64
C THR A 228 -3.31 14.37 -8.50
N ALA A 229 -2.47 15.23 -7.94
CA ALA A 229 -1.88 16.38 -8.63
C ALA A 229 -0.43 16.08 -9.05
N THR A 230 -0.24 14.95 -9.72
CA THR A 230 1.06 14.46 -10.20
C THR A 230 1.20 14.64 -11.71
N VAL A 231 2.43 14.57 -12.19
CA VAL A 231 2.78 14.59 -13.63
C VAL A 231 3.38 13.26 -13.99
N ASP A 232 2.92 12.67 -15.07
CA ASP A 232 3.39 11.40 -15.61
C ASP A 232 4.91 11.34 -15.77
N GLY A 233 5.52 10.21 -15.43
CA GLY A 233 6.98 10.00 -15.48
C GLY A 233 7.79 10.76 -14.43
N THR A 234 7.15 11.57 -13.58
CA THR A 234 7.83 12.37 -12.57
C THR A 234 7.99 11.59 -11.27
N ALA A 235 9.23 11.51 -10.76
CA ALA A 235 9.51 10.96 -9.44
C ALA A 235 9.20 11.98 -8.35
N TYR A 236 8.37 11.59 -7.39
CA TYR A 236 8.01 12.38 -6.22
C TYR A 236 8.53 11.72 -4.95
N THR A 237 9.07 12.55 -4.06
CA THR A 237 9.50 12.13 -2.73
C THR A 237 8.55 12.74 -1.70
N TYR A 238 8.07 11.90 -0.77
CA TYR A 238 7.12 12.29 0.27
C TYR A 238 7.71 12.12 1.66
N LYS A 239 7.31 13.00 2.57
CA LYS A 239 7.53 12.90 4.00
C LYS A 239 6.29 13.37 4.75
N ILE A 240 6.18 12.93 6.01
CA ILE A 240 5.02 13.20 6.86
C ILE A 240 5.48 13.88 8.14
N HIS A 241 4.74 14.88 8.60
CA HIS A 241 4.88 15.45 9.95
C HIS A 241 3.65 15.12 10.78
N ALA A 242 3.84 14.83 12.05
CA ALA A 242 2.79 14.86 13.04
C ALA A 242 2.67 16.29 13.59
N VAL A 243 1.46 16.77 13.80
CA VAL A 243 1.16 18.17 14.17
C VAL A 243 0.40 18.20 15.49
N SER A 244 0.82 19.05 16.44
CA SER A 244 0.13 19.21 17.72
C SER A 244 -1.16 20.03 17.57
N SER A 245 -2.13 19.78 18.48
CA SER A 245 -3.41 20.53 18.53
C SER A 245 -3.37 21.77 19.44
N GLY A 246 -2.25 22.04 20.09
CA GLY A 246 -2.11 23.10 21.09
C GLY A 246 -1.73 24.46 20.52
N THR A 247 -1.45 25.40 21.42
CA THR A 247 -0.84 26.70 21.12
C THR A 247 0.47 26.80 21.92
N PRO A 248 1.64 26.92 21.27
CA PRO A 248 1.84 26.98 19.81
C PRO A 248 1.53 25.64 19.11
N VAL A 249 1.20 25.70 17.82
CA VAL A 249 1.18 24.52 16.96
C VAL A 249 2.63 24.11 16.69
N LEU A 250 2.95 22.85 16.93
CA LEU A 250 4.29 22.30 16.78
C LEU A 250 4.28 21.12 15.79
N ASP A 251 5.23 21.14 14.89
CA ASP A 251 5.46 20.04 13.95
C ASP A 251 6.54 19.10 14.52
N SER A 252 6.37 17.81 14.28
CA SER A 252 7.41 16.81 14.53
C SER A 252 8.63 17.02 13.62
N LEU A 253 9.70 16.32 13.91
CA LEU A 253 10.74 16.05 12.91
C LEU A 253 10.15 15.32 11.72
N ASP A 254 10.87 15.35 10.58
CA ASP A 254 10.53 14.61 9.36
C ASP A 254 10.39 13.11 9.65
N SER A 255 9.38 12.47 9.07
CA SER A 255 9.42 11.02 8.89
C SER A 255 10.56 10.62 7.95
N PRO A 256 10.97 9.35 7.89
CA PRO A 256 11.68 8.83 6.73
C PRO A 256 10.91 9.14 5.44
N THR A 257 11.61 9.19 4.31
CA THR A 257 11.01 9.54 3.01
C THR A 257 10.68 8.29 2.19
N VAL A 258 9.70 8.40 1.28
CA VAL A 258 9.43 7.44 0.21
C VAL A 258 9.48 8.14 -1.14
N SER A 259 10.04 7.49 -2.14
CA SER A 259 10.05 7.99 -3.52
C SER A 259 9.19 7.09 -4.41
N VAL A 260 8.30 7.70 -5.21
CA VAL A 260 7.39 7.02 -6.14
C VAL A 260 7.33 7.82 -7.43
N THR A 261 7.44 7.13 -8.57
CA THR A 261 7.25 7.76 -9.88
C THR A 261 5.76 7.69 -10.25
N ALA A 262 5.16 8.81 -10.64
CA ALA A 262 3.80 8.83 -11.15
C ALA A 262 3.75 8.16 -12.53
N ASP A 263 2.73 7.36 -12.77
CA ASP A 263 2.53 6.64 -14.04
C ASP A 263 1.07 6.76 -14.47
N ALA A 264 0.83 7.58 -15.48
CA ALA A 264 -0.46 7.79 -16.13
C ALA A 264 -0.50 7.18 -17.54
N THR A 265 0.62 6.63 -18.03
CA THR A 265 0.75 6.12 -19.37
C THR A 265 0.24 4.69 -19.47
N ALA A 266 -0.87 4.48 -20.16
CA ALA A 266 -1.38 3.13 -20.40
C ALA A 266 -0.46 2.33 -21.35
N PRO A 267 -0.38 0.98 -21.21
CA PRO A 267 0.28 0.13 -22.17
C PRO A 267 -0.26 0.30 -23.58
N GLY A 268 0.58 0.06 -24.58
CA GLY A 268 0.16 0.07 -25.98
C GLY A 268 -0.91 -1.00 -26.27
N GLN A 269 -1.82 -0.70 -27.21
CA GLN A 269 -2.80 -1.67 -27.68
C GLN A 269 -2.11 -2.87 -28.34
N ALA A 270 -2.58 -4.10 -28.10
CA ALA A 270 -2.13 -5.28 -28.81
C ALA A 270 -2.22 -5.09 -30.34
N THR A 271 -1.21 -5.55 -31.09
CA THR A 271 -1.13 -5.33 -32.54
C THR A 271 -1.91 -6.38 -33.34
N SER A 272 -2.03 -7.61 -32.82
CA SER A 272 -2.87 -8.66 -33.42
C SER A 272 -3.39 -9.65 -32.36
N ILE A 273 -4.47 -10.33 -32.73
CA ILE A 273 -5.02 -11.52 -32.07
C ILE A 273 -5.20 -12.58 -33.14
N THR A 274 -4.65 -13.77 -32.93
CA THR A 274 -4.70 -14.85 -33.92
C THR A 274 -5.08 -16.16 -33.23
N LEU A 275 -6.12 -16.82 -33.71
CA LEU A 275 -6.45 -18.20 -33.35
C LEU A 275 -5.40 -19.13 -33.99
N THR A 276 -4.65 -19.90 -33.16
CA THR A 276 -3.50 -20.68 -33.66
C THR A 276 -3.81 -22.15 -33.86
N ASN A 277 -4.87 -22.66 -33.27
CA ASN A 277 -5.36 -24.02 -33.44
C ASN A 277 -6.78 -24.09 -34.02
N GLY A 278 -7.13 -23.13 -34.88
CA GLY A 278 -8.42 -23.10 -35.54
C GLY A 278 -8.63 -24.33 -36.41
N GLY A 279 -9.87 -24.75 -36.55
CA GLY A 279 -10.32 -25.82 -37.41
C GLY A 279 -10.86 -25.32 -38.73
N GLY A 280 -11.23 -26.26 -39.63
CA GLY A 280 -11.94 -25.99 -40.86
C GLY A 280 -11.14 -25.27 -41.93
N THR A 281 -11.86 -24.62 -42.82
CA THR A 281 -11.26 -23.92 -43.98
C THR A 281 -10.47 -22.71 -43.49
N GLY A 282 -9.18 -22.67 -43.85
CA GLY A 282 -8.27 -21.58 -43.45
C GLY A 282 -7.92 -21.56 -41.96
N SER A 283 -8.19 -22.64 -41.22
CA SER A 283 -7.95 -22.74 -39.78
C SER A 283 -8.57 -21.56 -38.94
N ALA A 284 -9.75 -21.09 -39.38
CA ALA A 284 -10.39 -19.87 -38.89
C ALA A 284 -11.55 -20.14 -37.91
N TYR A 285 -11.90 -21.40 -37.68
CA TYR A 285 -13.07 -21.76 -36.92
C TYR A 285 -12.71 -22.32 -35.52
N VAL A 286 -13.58 -22.06 -34.57
CA VAL A 286 -13.67 -22.85 -33.35
C VAL A 286 -14.74 -23.91 -33.55
N ASN A 287 -14.33 -25.19 -33.63
CA ASN A 287 -15.21 -26.34 -33.92
C ASN A 287 -15.33 -27.31 -32.73
N SER A 288 -16.02 -28.42 -32.91
CA SER A 288 -16.22 -29.42 -31.87
C SER A 288 -14.93 -30.04 -31.35
N ALA A 289 -13.86 -30.10 -32.18
CA ALA A 289 -12.59 -30.70 -31.80
C ALA A 289 -11.71 -29.75 -30.94
N ASN A 290 -11.83 -28.43 -31.11
CA ASN A 290 -10.97 -27.46 -30.43
C ASN A 290 -11.69 -26.56 -29.42
N ALA A 291 -13.03 -26.52 -29.36
CA ALA A 291 -13.79 -25.64 -28.51
C ALA A 291 -13.49 -25.79 -26.99
N SER A 292 -13.05 -26.97 -26.54
CA SER A 292 -12.63 -27.21 -25.16
C SER A 292 -11.23 -26.71 -24.83
N SER A 293 -10.42 -26.34 -25.85
CA SER A 293 -9.02 -25.97 -25.67
C SER A 293 -8.50 -25.16 -26.86
N ILE A 294 -9.05 -23.94 -27.04
CA ILE A 294 -8.52 -23.05 -28.08
C ILE A 294 -7.18 -22.45 -27.67
N SER A 295 -6.38 -22.10 -28.64
CA SER A 295 -5.08 -21.43 -28.49
C SER A 295 -5.07 -20.13 -29.29
N VAL A 296 -4.65 -19.03 -28.62
CA VAL A 296 -4.65 -17.68 -29.20
C VAL A 296 -3.28 -17.06 -29.00
N ALA A 297 -2.70 -16.57 -30.06
CA ALA A 297 -1.49 -15.75 -30.03
C ALA A 297 -1.86 -14.28 -30.09
N VAL A 298 -1.32 -13.48 -29.15
CA VAL A 298 -1.50 -12.05 -29.05
C VAL A 298 -0.15 -11.38 -29.27
N ALA A 299 -0.01 -10.58 -30.30
CA ALA A 299 1.19 -9.79 -30.51
C ALA A 299 1.07 -8.46 -29.77
N LEU A 300 2.07 -8.16 -28.95
CA LEU A 300 2.16 -6.92 -28.18
C LEU A 300 3.05 -5.90 -28.92
N PRO A 301 2.81 -4.59 -28.76
CA PRO A 301 3.63 -3.56 -29.35
C PRO A 301 5.02 -3.48 -28.70
N ALA A 302 5.94 -2.80 -29.36
CA ALA A 302 7.23 -2.43 -28.77
C ALA A 302 7.01 -1.60 -27.50
N GLY A 303 7.80 -1.85 -26.46
CA GLY A 303 7.68 -1.16 -25.18
C GLY A 303 6.76 -1.82 -24.16
N SER A 304 6.08 -2.93 -24.49
CA SER A 304 5.37 -3.74 -23.50
C SER A 304 6.34 -4.28 -22.46
N LEU A 305 5.96 -4.22 -21.19
CA LEU A 305 6.81 -4.58 -20.05
C LEU A 305 6.50 -6.00 -19.55
N THR A 306 7.49 -6.64 -18.94
CA THR A 306 7.31 -7.97 -18.29
C THR A 306 6.35 -7.93 -17.12
N THR A 307 6.11 -6.75 -16.57
CA THR A 307 5.19 -6.50 -15.44
C THR A 307 3.74 -6.29 -15.89
N ASP A 308 3.50 -6.06 -17.20
CA ASP A 308 2.16 -5.86 -17.72
C ASP A 308 1.38 -7.18 -17.68
N VAL A 309 0.11 -7.10 -17.34
CA VAL A 309 -0.82 -8.23 -17.35
C VAL A 309 -1.70 -8.14 -18.58
N VAL A 310 -1.59 -9.14 -19.46
CA VAL A 310 -2.41 -9.26 -20.67
C VAL A 310 -3.66 -10.08 -20.33
N THR A 311 -4.84 -9.52 -20.57
CA THR A 311 -6.12 -10.19 -20.36
C THR A 311 -6.79 -10.46 -21.68
N LEU A 312 -7.08 -11.73 -21.99
CA LEU A 312 -7.88 -12.18 -23.13
C LEU A 312 -9.27 -12.59 -22.65
N SER A 313 -10.28 -12.07 -23.31
CA SER A 313 -11.67 -12.45 -23.08
C SER A 313 -12.29 -12.98 -24.39
N ALA A 314 -13.01 -14.09 -24.32
CA ALA A 314 -13.80 -14.68 -25.41
C ALA A 314 -15.28 -14.56 -25.04
N THR A 315 -16.07 -13.87 -25.87
CA THR A 315 -17.46 -13.51 -25.54
C THR A 315 -18.40 -13.93 -26.67
N LEU A 316 -19.43 -14.75 -26.31
CA LEU A 316 -20.57 -15.12 -27.15
C LEU A 316 -21.68 -15.69 -26.26
N GLY A 317 -22.69 -14.91 -25.91
CA GLY A 317 -23.75 -15.33 -24.98
C GLY A 317 -23.29 -15.53 -23.51
N GLY A 318 -22.00 -15.43 -23.25
CA GLY A 318 -21.27 -15.51 -22.00
C GLY A 318 -19.86 -15.05 -22.21
N THR A 319 -19.00 -15.03 -21.16
CA THR A 319 -17.61 -14.60 -21.28
C THR A 319 -16.66 -15.59 -20.57
N VAL A 320 -15.59 -15.98 -21.25
CA VAL A 320 -14.44 -16.69 -20.69
C VAL A 320 -13.26 -15.75 -20.69
N THR A 321 -12.63 -15.53 -19.51
CA THR A 321 -11.50 -14.63 -19.36
C THR A 321 -10.28 -15.40 -18.86
N THR A 322 -9.11 -15.11 -19.41
CA THR A 322 -7.82 -15.63 -18.96
C THR A 322 -6.78 -14.52 -18.95
N THR A 323 -5.77 -14.63 -18.06
CA THR A 323 -4.71 -13.65 -17.90
C THR A 323 -3.34 -14.29 -18.10
N HIS A 324 -2.39 -13.49 -18.55
CA HIS A 324 -0.99 -13.88 -18.71
C HIS A 324 -0.12 -12.68 -18.28
N ALA A 325 0.93 -12.94 -17.50
CA ALA A 325 1.94 -11.91 -17.25
C ALA A 325 2.59 -11.52 -18.59
N GLY A 326 2.78 -10.22 -18.81
CA GLY A 326 3.34 -9.69 -20.05
C GLY A 326 4.73 -10.23 -20.34
N SER A 327 5.14 -10.14 -21.59
CA SER A 327 6.50 -10.46 -22.02
C SER A 327 7.35 -9.20 -22.17
N ALA A 328 8.65 -9.31 -21.94
CA ALA A 328 9.59 -8.21 -22.19
C ALA A 328 9.60 -7.82 -23.67
N GLY A 329 9.27 -6.58 -23.95
CA GLY A 329 9.36 -6.00 -25.30
C GLY A 329 8.25 -6.44 -26.26
N ALA A 330 8.44 -6.14 -27.53
CA ALA A 330 7.58 -6.58 -28.62
C ALA A 330 7.65 -8.10 -28.76
N GLY A 331 6.65 -8.77 -28.23
CA GLY A 331 6.62 -10.24 -28.24
C GLY A 331 5.22 -10.76 -28.48
N THR A 332 5.13 -12.08 -28.59
CA THR A 332 3.85 -12.77 -28.69
C THR A 332 3.57 -13.47 -27.38
N VAL A 333 2.42 -13.17 -26.80
CA VAL A 333 1.86 -13.90 -25.65
C VAL A 333 0.94 -14.99 -26.20
N ASN A 334 1.19 -16.23 -25.79
CA ASN A 334 0.38 -17.37 -26.21
C ASN A 334 -0.54 -17.80 -25.08
N PHE A 335 -1.83 -17.77 -25.35
CA PHE A 335 -2.86 -18.32 -24.49
C PHE A 335 -3.24 -19.71 -25.01
N THR A 336 -3.21 -20.71 -24.17
CA THR A 336 -3.52 -22.10 -24.51
C THR A 336 -4.53 -22.68 -23.53
N GLY A 337 -5.28 -23.71 -23.97
CA GLY A 337 -6.21 -24.39 -23.08
C GLY A 337 -7.46 -23.58 -22.74
N ILE A 338 -7.83 -22.60 -23.54
CA ILE A 338 -9.00 -21.77 -23.26
C ILE A 338 -10.26 -22.56 -23.63
N ASN A 339 -11.09 -22.88 -22.64
CA ASN A 339 -12.31 -23.63 -22.85
C ASN A 339 -13.49 -22.68 -23.15
N VAL A 340 -13.94 -22.69 -24.40
CA VAL A 340 -15.11 -21.93 -24.88
C VAL A 340 -16.28 -22.85 -25.25
N ALA A 341 -16.23 -24.15 -24.87
CA ALA A 341 -17.30 -25.11 -25.22
C ALA A 341 -18.66 -24.72 -24.64
N GLY A 342 -18.68 -24.08 -23.49
CA GLY A 342 -19.92 -23.59 -22.86
C GLY A 342 -20.54 -22.34 -23.48
N LEU A 343 -19.84 -21.67 -24.43
CA LEU A 343 -20.38 -20.54 -25.17
C LEU A 343 -21.23 -21.04 -26.35
N GLY A 344 -22.21 -20.23 -26.81
CA GLY A 344 -23.02 -20.56 -27.97
C GLY A 344 -22.22 -20.67 -29.27
N ASP A 345 -22.86 -21.11 -30.37
CA ASP A 345 -22.28 -21.06 -31.72
C ASP A 345 -22.63 -19.74 -32.39
N GLY A 346 -21.73 -19.25 -33.25
CA GLY A 346 -21.86 -17.99 -33.97
C GLY A 346 -20.58 -17.15 -33.96
N ALA A 347 -20.72 -15.83 -33.96
CA ALA A 347 -19.62 -14.87 -33.99
C ALA A 347 -18.99 -14.72 -32.61
N LEU A 348 -17.94 -15.48 -32.31
CA LEU A 348 -17.17 -15.41 -31.06
C LEU A 348 -16.20 -14.21 -31.11
N THR A 349 -16.37 -13.26 -30.22
CA THR A 349 -15.47 -12.10 -30.12
C THR A 349 -14.34 -12.39 -29.14
N LEU A 350 -13.11 -12.31 -29.61
CA LEU A 350 -11.90 -12.32 -28.81
C LEU A 350 -11.48 -10.86 -28.57
N SER A 351 -11.30 -10.46 -27.32
CA SER A 351 -10.86 -9.12 -26.95
C SER A 351 -9.67 -9.18 -25.99
N VAL A 352 -8.73 -8.25 -26.18
CA VAL A 352 -7.49 -8.18 -25.40
C VAL A 352 -7.28 -6.77 -24.87
N ILE A 353 -6.90 -6.69 -23.61
CA ILE A 353 -6.38 -5.50 -22.94
C ILE A 353 -5.07 -5.85 -22.24
N SER A 354 -4.18 -4.86 -22.09
CA SER A 354 -2.99 -4.93 -21.24
C SER A 354 -3.15 -3.96 -20.08
N THR A 355 -2.73 -4.36 -18.89
CA THR A 355 -2.76 -3.55 -17.68
C THR A 355 -1.35 -3.50 -17.09
N ASP A 356 -0.82 -2.30 -16.84
CA ASP A 356 0.49 -2.11 -16.22
C ASP A 356 0.47 -2.27 -14.69
N LEU A 357 1.63 -2.07 -14.06
CA LEU A 357 1.79 -2.15 -12.60
C LEU A 357 1.01 -1.04 -11.86
N ALA A 358 0.84 0.13 -12.46
CA ALA A 358 0.06 1.24 -11.90
C ALA A 358 -1.46 0.99 -12.01
N GLY A 359 -1.86 0.05 -12.88
CA GLY A 359 -3.25 -0.29 -13.19
C GLY A 359 -3.82 0.51 -14.36
N ASN A 360 -2.99 1.22 -15.17
CA ASN A 360 -3.47 1.83 -16.40
C ASN A 360 -3.77 0.73 -17.43
N VAL A 361 -4.87 0.90 -18.16
CA VAL A 361 -5.39 -0.12 -19.09
C VAL A 361 -5.26 0.37 -20.53
N SER A 362 -4.74 -0.48 -21.40
CA SER A 362 -4.64 -0.20 -22.84
C SER A 362 -6.00 -0.06 -23.50
N SER A 363 -6.02 0.53 -24.70
CA SER A 363 -7.16 0.39 -25.59
C SER A 363 -7.42 -1.09 -25.91
N VAL A 364 -8.70 -1.50 -25.97
CA VAL A 364 -9.07 -2.87 -26.29
C VAL A 364 -8.81 -3.20 -27.76
N ARG A 365 -8.19 -4.35 -28.04
CA ARG A 365 -8.13 -4.96 -29.36
C ARG A 365 -9.17 -6.07 -29.45
N THR A 366 -9.88 -6.15 -30.56
CA THR A 366 -10.87 -7.20 -30.80
C THR A 366 -10.64 -7.89 -32.15
N VAL A 367 -10.99 -9.17 -32.22
CA VAL A 367 -11.14 -9.95 -33.46
C VAL A 367 -12.37 -10.86 -33.29
N THR A 368 -13.07 -11.13 -34.39
CA THR A 368 -14.19 -12.06 -34.38
C THR A 368 -13.79 -13.31 -35.14
N VAL A 369 -14.05 -14.48 -34.57
CA VAL A 369 -13.90 -15.79 -35.16
C VAL A 369 -15.25 -16.51 -35.17
N THR A 370 -15.50 -17.40 -36.13
CA THR A 370 -16.76 -18.16 -36.08
C THR A 370 -16.60 -19.41 -35.24
N LYS A 371 -17.47 -19.53 -34.23
CA LYS A 371 -17.63 -20.79 -33.49
C LYS A 371 -18.80 -21.58 -34.08
N ASP A 372 -18.53 -22.81 -34.47
CA ASP A 372 -19.50 -23.77 -35.00
C ASP A 372 -19.08 -25.18 -34.56
N THR A 373 -19.86 -25.74 -33.63
CA THR A 373 -19.61 -27.06 -33.06
C THR A 373 -20.61 -28.11 -33.50
N VAL A 374 -21.53 -27.70 -34.40
CA VAL A 374 -22.61 -28.58 -34.89
C VAL A 374 -22.12 -29.32 -36.16
N ALA A 375 -22.02 -30.63 -36.06
CA ALA A 375 -21.70 -31.43 -37.25
C ALA A 375 -22.87 -31.48 -38.26
N PRO A 376 -22.63 -31.58 -39.55
CA PRO A 376 -23.64 -31.82 -40.55
C PRO A 376 -24.48 -33.09 -40.28
N GLY A 377 -25.69 -33.12 -40.72
CA GLY A 377 -26.48 -34.36 -40.77
C GLY A 377 -25.77 -35.45 -41.60
N ALA A 378 -26.00 -36.73 -41.27
CA ALA A 378 -25.47 -37.84 -42.08
C ALA A 378 -25.95 -37.71 -43.53
N PRO A 379 -25.05 -37.85 -44.53
CA PRO A 379 -25.46 -37.79 -45.93
C PRO A 379 -26.44 -38.89 -46.30
N THR A 380 -27.30 -38.65 -47.28
CA THR A 380 -27.94 -39.77 -48.00
C THR A 380 -26.96 -40.29 -49.05
N ALA A 381 -27.00 -41.58 -49.39
CA ALA A 381 -26.13 -42.14 -50.41
C ALA A 381 -26.85 -43.25 -51.20
N VAL A 382 -26.76 -43.18 -52.51
CA VAL A 382 -27.25 -44.16 -53.45
C VAL A 382 -26.10 -44.56 -54.39
N TYR A 383 -25.93 -45.86 -54.60
CA TYR A 383 -25.03 -46.38 -55.59
C TYR A 383 -25.78 -46.54 -56.89
N THR A 384 -25.14 -46.15 -58.00
CA THR A 384 -25.69 -46.36 -59.34
C THR A 384 -24.60 -47.01 -60.22
N ASP A 385 -24.86 -48.20 -60.71
CA ASP A 385 -24.10 -48.83 -61.70
C ASP A 385 -24.38 -48.14 -63.05
N ILE A 386 -23.40 -47.40 -63.58
CA ILE A 386 -23.58 -46.60 -64.82
C ILE A 386 -23.10 -47.32 -65.99
N THR A 387 -21.87 -47.91 -65.95
CA THR A 387 -21.24 -48.60 -67.08
C THR A 387 -20.20 -49.57 -66.52
N HIS A 388 -19.66 -50.47 -67.39
CA HIS A 388 -18.56 -51.36 -67.04
C HIS A 388 -17.23 -50.62 -66.70
N THR A 389 -17.17 -49.29 -66.83
CA THR A 389 -15.96 -48.49 -66.61
C THR A 389 -16.03 -47.48 -65.52
N ALA A 390 -17.22 -47.15 -65.02
CA ALA A 390 -17.40 -46.20 -63.93
C ALA A 390 -18.74 -46.39 -63.25
N ASP A 391 -18.74 -46.40 -61.91
CA ASP A 391 -19.93 -46.40 -61.05
C ASP A 391 -20.03 -45.05 -60.32
N GLN A 392 -21.19 -44.76 -59.72
CA GLN A 392 -21.43 -43.50 -59.06
C GLN A 392 -22.02 -43.71 -57.67
N VAL A 393 -21.53 -42.93 -56.74
CA VAL A 393 -22.19 -42.70 -55.44
C VAL A 393 -22.73 -41.25 -55.47
N ALA A 394 -24.02 -41.11 -55.30
CA ALA A 394 -24.71 -39.81 -55.32
C ALA A 394 -25.69 -39.71 -54.16
N GLY A 395 -26.01 -38.48 -53.73
CA GLY A 395 -26.94 -38.26 -52.69
C GLY A 395 -27.12 -36.78 -52.31
N THR A 396 -27.56 -36.57 -51.09
CA THR A 396 -27.74 -35.22 -50.52
C THR A 396 -27.00 -35.12 -49.19
N ALA A 397 -26.45 -33.96 -48.93
CA ALA A 397 -25.79 -33.60 -47.71
C ALA A 397 -26.03 -32.10 -47.43
N GLU A 398 -25.43 -31.58 -46.39
CA GLU A 398 -25.44 -30.14 -46.14
C GLU A 398 -24.79 -29.40 -47.31
N ALA A 399 -25.38 -28.28 -47.68
CA ALA A 399 -24.92 -27.46 -48.82
C ALA A 399 -23.45 -27.03 -48.62
N ASN A 400 -22.65 -27.16 -49.62
CA ASN A 400 -21.21 -26.86 -49.67
C ASN A 400 -20.32 -27.72 -48.72
N ALA A 401 -20.86 -28.74 -48.06
CA ALA A 401 -20.07 -29.67 -47.26
C ALA A 401 -19.09 -30.49 -48.15
N SER A 402 -17.91 -30.74 -47.59
CA SER A 402 -16.95 -31.66 -48.20
C SER A 402 -17.40 -33.10 -47.99
N ILE A 403 -17.58 -33.87 -49.05
CA ILE A 403 -18.05 -35.25 -49.01
C ILE A 403 -16.87 -36.20 -49.18
N SER A 404 -16.71 -37.14 -48.25
CA SER A 404 -15.78 -38.23 -48.36
C SER A 404 -16.53 -39.55 -48.54
N VAL A 405 -16.21 -40.28 -49.61
CA VAL A 405 -16.77 -41.58 -49.91
C VAL A 405 -15.65 -42.61 -49.86
N ASN A 406 -15.69 -43.45 -48.81
CA ASN A 406 -14.65 -44.44 -48.58
C ASN A 406 -15.17 -45.85 -48.83
N LYS A 407 -14.60 -46.56 -49.81
CA LYS A 407 -14.80 -47.98 -49.99
C LYS A 407 -14.09 -48.75 -48.90
N THR A 408 -14.83 -49.41 -48.06
CA THR A 408 -14.29 -50.13 -46.89
C THR A 408 -14.05 -51.63 -47.18
N SER A 409 -14.68 -52.19 -48.24
CA SER A 409 -14.38 -53.51 -48.75
C SER A 409 -13.10 -53.52 -49.57
N ALA A 410 -12.35 -54.60 -49.56
CA ALA A 410 -11.09 -54.76 -50.33
C ALA A 410 -11.33 -54.83 -51.85
N PRO A 411 -10.47 -54.20 -52.64
CA PRO A 411 -9.47 -53.24 -52.28
C PRO A 411 -10.12 -51.94 -51.81
N THR A 412 -9.57 -51.31 -50.74
CA THR A 412 -10.06 -50.03 -50.20
C THR A 412 -9.72 -48.86 -51.12
N ALA A 413 -10.59 -47.87 -51.20
CA ALA A 413 -10.38 -46.64 -51.95
C ALA A 413 -11.11 -45.47 -51.32
N SER A 414 -10.63 -44.26 -51.52
CA SER A 414 -11.23 -43.03 -51.02
C SER A 414 -11.48 -42.06 -52.17
N TYR A 415 -12.64 -41.46 -52.16
CA TYR A 415 -13.10 -40.47 -53.14
C TYR A 415 -13.64 -39.25 -52.41
N ALA A 416 -13.53 -38.08 -53.01
CA ALA A 416 -14.01 -36.85 -52.45
C ALA A 416 -14.74 -36.00 -53.48
N THR A 417 -15.71 -35.24 -53.02
CA THR A 417 -16.44 -34.24 -53.79
C THR A 417 -16.95 -33.16 -52.86
N THR A 418 -17.63 -32.16 -53.36
CA THR A 418 -18.30 -31.13 -52.56
C THR A 418 -19.79 -31.13 -52.92
N ALA A 419 -20.63 -31.07 -51.91
CA ALA A 419 -22.07 -30.90 -52.12
C ALA A 419 -22.36 -29.51 -52.75
N ALA A 420 -23.22 -29.49 -53.75
CA ALA A 420 -23.62 -28.25 -54.39
C ALA A 420 -24.42 -27.36 -53.42
N ALA A 421 -24.71 -26.11 -53.80
CA ALA A 421 -25.49 -25.17 -52.97
C ALA A 421 -26.93 -25.67 -52.68
N ASN A 422 -27.47 -26.59 -53.49
CA ASN A 422 -28.74 -27.25 -53.22
C ASN A 422 -28.61 -28.54 -52.38
N GLY A 423 -27.40 -28.84 -51.91
CA GLY A 423 -27.08 -30.03 -51.12
C GLY A 423 -26.83 -31.32 -51.89
N SER A 424 -27.01 -31.36 -53.22
CA SER A 424 -26.74 -32.55 -54.01
C SER A 424 -25.25 -32.80 -54.22
N TYR A 425 -24.85 -34.07 -54.23
CA TYR A 425 -23.48 -34.46 -54.58
C TYR A 425 -23.46 -35.70 -55.45
N SER A 426 -22.41 -35.88 -56.23
CA SER A 426 -22.12 -37.10 -56.90
C SER A 426 -20.59 -37.27 -57.09
N VAL A 427 -20.13 -38.52 -57.06
CA VAL A 427 -18.73 -38.85 -57.29
C VAL A 427 -18.64 -40.17 -58.00
N LEU A 428 -17.74 -40.23 -58.98
CA LEU A 428 -17.44 -41.49 -59.70
C LEU A 428 -16.54 -42.35 -58.79
N VAL A 429 -16.89 -43.63 -58.70
CA VAL A 429 -16.14 -44.61 -57.92
C VAL A 429 -15.62 -45.75 -58.83
N SER A 430 -14.71 -46.56 -58.37
CA SER A 430 -14.22 -47.73 -59.14
C SER A 430 -15.39 -48.64 -59.36
N THR A 431 -15.40 -49.17 -60.61
CA THR A 431 -16.36 -50.17 -61.02
C THR A 431 -16.30 -51.45 -60.18
N VAL A 432 -17.48 -52.01 -60.00
CA VAL A 432 -17.64 -53.33 -59.34
C VAL A 432 -18.32 -54.23 -60.41
N ASN A 433 -17.58 -55.17 -60.92
CA ASN A 433 -18.07 -56.11 -61.93
C ASN A 433 -18.19 -57.50 -61.37
N GLY A 434 -19.38 -57.80 -60.81
CA GLY A 434 -19.77 -59.12 -60.36
C GLY A 434 -20.28 -59.98 -61.54
N THR A 435 -20.65 -61.19 -61.27
CA THR A 435 -21.37 -62.06 -62.23
C THR A 435 -22.42 -62.84 -61.42
N PRO A 436 -23.51 -63.36 -62.07
CA PRO A 436 -24.48 -64.17 -61.37
C PRO A 436 -23.90 -65.41 -60.67
N ALA A 437 -22.77 -65.89 -61.14
CA ALA A 437 -22.10 -67.04 -60.52
C ALA A 437 -21.09 -66.62 -59.43
N SER A 438 -20.68 -65.35 -59.43
CA SER A 438 -19.73 -64.78 -58.43
C SER A 438 -20.08 -63.32 -58.16
N PRO A 439 -21.09 -63.05 -57.37
CA PRO A 439 -21.50 -61.69 -57.01
C PRO A 439 -20.42 -61.03 -56.14
N ILE A 440 -20.19 -59.72 -56.36
CA ILE A 440 -19.25 -58.91 -55.59
C ILE A 440 -20.04 -57.94 -54.76
N SER A 441 -19.81 -57.96 -53.42
CA SER A 441 -20.40 -57.03 -52.50
C SER A 441 -19.39 -55.96 -52.11
N VAL A 442 -19.79 -54.70 -52.13
CA VAL A 442 -18.99 -53.57 -51.69
C VAL A 442 -19.73 -52.76 -50.63
N THR A 443 -18.95 -52.20 -49.72
CA THR A 443 -19.44 -51.29 -48.71
C THR A 443 -18.73 -49.97 -48.79
N TYR A 444 -19.47 -48.89 -48.83
CA TYR A 444 -18.99 -47.53 -48.75
C TYR A 444 -19.46 -46.90 -47.47
N THR A 445 -18.62 -46.06 -46.87
CA THR A 445 -19.01 -45.11 -45.82
C THR A 445 -18.93 -43.71 -46.39
N VAL A 446 -19.96 -42.94 -46.21
CA VAL A 446 -20.01 -41.54 -46.67
C VAL A 446 -20.15 -40.61 -45.50
N THR A 447 -19.29 -39.61 -45.43
CA THR A 447 -19.34 -38.54 -44.42
C THR A 447 -19.36 -37.19 -45.11
N ALA A 448 -20.00 -36.24 -44.47
CA ALA A 448 -19.98 -34.83 -44.83
C ALA A 448 -19.19 -34.04 -43.74
N THR A 449 -18.37 -33.11 -44.18
CA THR A 449 -17.62 -32.21 -43.31
C THR A 449 -17.97 -30.75 -43.67
N ASP A 450 -18.41 -29.97 -42.69
CA ASP A 450 -18.75 -28.56 -42.89
C ASP A 450 -17.53 -27.64 -43.05
N ALA A 451 -17.76 -26.34 -43.21
CA ALA A 451 -16.71 -25.33 -43.34
C ALA A 451 -15.88 -25.18 -42.04
N ALA A 452 -16.47 -25.46 -40.90
CA ALA A 452 -15.82 -25.42 -39.61
C ALA A 452 -14.96 -26.68 -39.32
N GLY A 453 -15.11 -27.74 -40.14
CA GLY A 453 -14.38 -29.00 -39.99
C GLY A 453 -15.08 -30.01 -39.09
N ASN A 454 -16.33 -29.81 -38.72
CA ASN A 454 -17.11 -30.82 -38.02
C ASN A 454 -17.55 -31.90 -39.03
N THR A 455 -17.41 -33.17 -38.65
CA THR A 455 -17.73 -34.28 -39.53
C THR A 455 -18.98 -35.02 -39.04
N SER A 456 -19.86 -35.31 -39.98
CA SER A 456 -21.12 -36.03 -39.72
C SER A 456 -20.91 -37.48 -39.25
N ALA A 457 -21.94 -38.07 -38.73
CA ALA A 457 -22.03 -39.52 -38.67
C ALA A 457 -21.94 -40.11 -40.11
N ALA A 458 -21.32 -41.28 -40.21
CA ALA A 458 -21.18 -41.95 -41.49
C ALA A 458 -22.50 -42.60 -41.95
N ALA A 459 -22.90 -42.35 -43.21
CA ALA A 459 -23.86 -43.18 -43.88
C ALA A 459 -23.18 -44.42 -44.46
N THR A 460 -23.76 -45.58 -44.23
CA THR A 460 -23.24 -46.85 -44.80
C THR A 460 -24.07 -47.23 -46.00
N LEU A 461 -23.41 -47.47 -47.12
CA LEU A 461 -24.04 -47.91 -48.34
C LEU A 461 -23.46 -49.27 -48.72
N ASN A 462 -24.32 -50.27 -48.82
CA ASN A 462 -23.99 -51.61 -49.24
C ASN A 462 -24.56 -51.85 -50.64
N TYR A 463 -23.74 -52.35 -51.55
CA TYR A 463 -24.13 -52.71 -52.91
C TYR A 463 -23.60 -54.09 -53.26
N SER A 464 -24.39 -54.88 -53.93
CA SER A 464 -23.99 -56.19 -54.45
C SER A 464 -24.24 -56.27 -55.97
N ASP A 465 -23.18 -56.42 -56.65
CA ASP A 465 -23.22 -56.62 -58.13
C ASP A 465 -23.27 -58.11 -58.41
N SER A 466 -24.22 -58.47 -59.23
CA SER A 466 -24.47 -59.85 -59.70
C SER A 466 -24.81 -59.95 -61.22
N HIS A 467 -24.41 -58.91 -61.98
CA HIS A 467 -24.77 -58.80 -63.39
C HIS A 467 -23.70 -59.38 -64.31
#